data_98c8f753af2fdab13b692e46b54ccdd3
#
_entry.id   98c8f753af2fdab13b692e46b54ccdd3
#
_cell.length_a   1.000
_cell.length_b   1.000
_cell.length_c   1.000
_cell.angle_alpha   90.00
_cell.angle_beta   90.00
_cell.angle_gamma   90.00
#
_symmetry.space_group_name_H-M   'P 1'
#
loop_
_entity.id
_entity.type
_entity.pdbx_description
1 polymer ?
#
loop_
_entity_poly.entity_id
_entity_poly.type
_entity_poly.pdbx_seq_one_letter_code
_entity_poly.pdbx_strand_id
1 'polypeptide(L)'
;MSLITGLHHAALRCCGKAEMDSVIAFYCEVLGMKHLRTWGEGDQAGSMLDTGHGIIELFADAEPGRRPGQVDHIALATDKVDECVAACTKEGLPVTMMPTDIVVPSENPYALRIAFVQGKAGEIIEFFHER
;
A
#
# COMPACT_ATOMS: atom_id res chain seq x y z
N MET A 1 5.26 -4.68 -24.64
CA MET A 1 4.04 -4.56 -23.80
C MET A 1 4.43 -4.56 -22.33
N SER A 2 3.95 -3.59 -21.58
CA SER A 2 4.22 -3.51 -20.14
C SER A 2 3.26 -4.39 -19.36
N LEU A 3 3.79 -5.09 -18.34
CA LEU A 3 2.96 -5.81 -17.36
C LEU A 3 2.37 -4.85 -16.32
N ILE A 4 2.96 -3.65 -16.20
CA ILE A 4 2.56 -2.65 -15.20
C ILE A 4 1.67 -1.60 -15.86
N THR A 5 0.59 -1.23 -15.17
CA THR A 5 -0.37 -0.21 -15.65
C THR A 5 -0.17 1.15 -14.99
N GLY A 6 0.58 1.21 -13.89
CA GLY A 6 0.89 2.46 -13.22
C GLY A 6 1.32 2.26 -11.77
N LEU A 7 1.56 3.36 -11.10
CA LEU A 7 1.77 3.37 -9.64
C LEU A 7 0.39 3.33 -8.96
N HIS A 8 0.18 2.39 -8.04
CA HIS A 8 -1.09 2.29 -7.32
C HIS A 8 -1.10 3.19 -6.08
N HIS A 9 -0.12 3.01 -5.19
CA HIS A 9 -0.08 3.81 -3.96
C HIS A 9 1.33 3.91 -3.39
N ALA A 10 1.52 4.91 -2.54
CA ALA A 10 2.64 5.00 -1.60
C ALA A 10 2.10 4.77 -0.19
N ALA A 11 2.84 4.03 0.64
CA ALA A 11 2.40 3.71 1.98
C ALA A 11 3.28 4.40 3.02
N LEU A 12 2.64 4.95 4.05
CA LEU A 12 3.27 5.57 5.19
C LEU A 12 2.88 4.83 6.47
N ARG A 13 3.80 4.68 7.40
CA ARG A 13 3.50 4.16 8.72
C ARG A 13 3.41 5.28 9.73
N CYS A 14 2.31 5.29 10.47
CA CYS A 14 2.05 6.25 11.54
C CYS A 14 2.21 5.55 12.90
N CYS A 15 2.67 6.29 13.90
CA CYS A 15 2.80 5.77 15.25
C CYS A 15 1.46 5.89 15.98
N GLY A 16 0.64 4.86 15.86
CA GLY A 16 -0.66 4.77 16.52
C GLY A 16 -1.79 5.44 15.75
N LYS A 17 -3.01 5.15 16.21
CA LYS A 17 -4.25 5.62 15.57
C LYS A 17 -4.38 7.14 15.62
N ALA A 18 -3.98 7.77 16.73
CA ALA A 18 -4.08 9.22 16.89
C ALA A 18 -3.22 9.97 15.86
N GLU A 19 -1.99 9.49 15.62
CA GLU A 19 -1.14 10.09 14.59
C GLU A 19 -1.73 9.85 13.20
N MET A 20 -2.23 8.64 12.93
CA MET A 20 -2.89 8.34 11.65
C MET A 20 -4.08 9.27 11.41
N ASP A 21 -4.93 9.48 12.41
CA ASP A 21 -6.08 10.39 12.29
C ASP A 21 -5.63 11.84 12.02
N SER A 22 -4.53 12.26 12.64
CA SER A 22 -3.93 13.58 12.39
C SER A 22 -3.43 13.70 10.94
N VAL A 23 -2.80 12.65 10.42
CA VAL A 23 -2.33 12.61 9.02
C VAL A 23 -3.50 12.64 8.05
N ILE A 24 -4.56 11.87 8.31
CA ILE A 24 -5.79 11.90 7.51
C ILE A 24 -6.39 13.31 7.48
N ALA A 25 -6.55 13.93 8.65
CA ALA A 25 -7.09 15.27 8.75
C ALA A 25 -6.25 16.28 7.94
N PHE A 26 -4.94 16.20 8.03
CA PHE A 26 -4.06 17.09 7.28
C PHE A 26 -4.26 16.92 5.76
N TYR A 27 -4.16 15.71 5.25
CA TYR A 27 -4.28 15.48 3.80
C TYR A 27 -5.69 15.78 3.27
N CYS A 28 -6.72 15.46 4.03
CA CYS A 28 -8.11 15.65 3.58
C CYS A 28 -8.60 17.09 3.81
N GLU A 29 -8.43 17.64 5.02
CA GLU A 29 -8.98 18.95 5.36
C GLU A 29 -8.12 20.10 4.86
N VAL A 30 -6.78 19.96 4.91
CA VAL A 30 -5.87 21.04 4.50
C VAL A 30 -5.57 20.95 3.00
N LEU A 31 -5.24 19.76 2.49
CA LEU A 31 -4.82 19.59 1.10
C LEU A 31 -5.94 19.11 0.18
N GLY A 32 -7.12 18.80 0.71
CA GLY A 32 -8.29 18.49 -0.10
C GLY A 32 -8.36 17.10 -0.69
N MET A 33 -7.58 16.14 -0.16
CA MET A 33 -7.69 14.76 -0.59
C MET A 33 -9.00 14.14 -0.13
N LYS A 34 -9.43 13.09 -0.81
CA LYS A 34 -10.64 12.36 -0.47
C LYS A 34 -10.30 11.12 0.34
N HIS A 35 -10.94 10.97 1.50
CA HIS A 35 -10.81 9.77 2.32
C HIS A 35 -11.62 8.64 1.69
N LEU A 36 -10.96 7.58 1.22
CA LEU A 36 -11.60 6.48 0.51
C LEU A 36 -12.15 5.41 1.46
N ARG A 37 -11.34 4.98 2.44
CA ARG A 37 -11.71 3.91 3.36
C ARG A 37 -10.79 3.86 4.57
N THR A 38 -11.27 3.22 5.62
CA THR A 38 -10.50 2.86 6.81
C THR A 38 -10.89 1.43 7.22
N TRP A 39 -9.95 0.67 7.74
CA TRP A 39 -10.16 -0.67 8.28
C TRP A 39 -9.39 -0.84 9.58
N GLY A 40 -9.75 -1.88 10.34
CA GLY A 40 -9.07 -2.22 11.60
C GLY A 40 -9.34 -1.24 12.73
N GLU A 41 -8.72 -1.49 13.87
CA GLU A 41 -8.87 -0.70 15.09
C GLU A 41 -7.50 -0.49 15.76
N GLY A 42 -7.35 0.64 16.47
CA GLY A 42 -6.14 0.96 17.22
C GLY A 42 -4.92 0.97 16.31
N ASP A 43 -3.86 0.33 16.73
CA ASP A 43 -2.61 0.23 15.98
C ASP A 43 -2.69 -0.75 14.79
N GLN A 44 -3.78 -1.48 14.67
CA GLN A 44 -4.06 -2.34 13.51
C GLN A 44 -4.89 -1.62 12.44
N ALA A 45 -5.19 -0.34 12.64
CA ALA A 45 -5.93 0.46 11.67
C ALA A 45 -5.09 0.79 10.45
N GLY A 46 -5.78 0.88 9.31
CA GLY A 46 -5.22 1.37 8.06
C GLY A 46 -6.21 2.25 7.33
N SER A 47 -5.74 3.03 6.39
CA SER A 47 -6.59 3.95 5.64
C SER A 47 -6.03 4.21 4.26
N MET A 48 -6.90 4.63 3.33
CA MET A 48 -6.51 5.05 1.99
C MET A 48 -7.10 6.40 1.65
N LEU A 49 -6.27 7.25 1.07
CA LEU A 49 -6.62 8.60 0.65
C LEU A 49 -6.38 8.75 -0.86
N ASP A 50 -7.33 9.37 -1.55
CA ASP A 50 -7.23 9.61 -3.00
C ASP A 50 -6.59 10.97 -3.25
N THR A 51 -5.46 10.96 -3.97
CA THR A 51 -4.76 12.17 -4.39
C THR A 51 -5.35 12.79 -5.66
N GLY A 52 -6.27 12.07 -6.32
CA GLY A 52 -6.78 12.40 -7.66
C GLY A 52 -6.16 11.57 -8.77
N HIS A 53 -4.91 11.18 -8.64
CA HIS A 53 -4.17 10.35 -9.60
C HIS A 53 -3.33 9.26 -8.92
N GLY A 54 -3.79 8.78 -7.82
CA GLY A 54 -3.11 7.75 -7.04
C GLY A 54 -3.60 7.75 -5.62
N ILE A 55 -3.01 6.91 -4.79
CA ILE A 55 -3.46 6.67 -3.42
C ILE A 55 -2.29 6.82 -2.46
N ILE A 56 -2.55 7.43 -1.33
CA ILE A 56 -1.69 7.33 -0.14
C ILE A 56 -2.35 6.34 0.81
N GLU A 57 -1.62 5.29 1.17
CA GLU A 57 -2.06 4.31 2.15
C GLU A 57 -1.39 4.58 3.50
N LEU A 58 -2.14 4.45 4.58
CA LEU A 58 -1.66 4.71 5.93
C LEU A 58 -1.83 3.47 6.80
N PHE A 59 -0.83 3.18 7.62
CA PHE A 59 -0.89 2.16 8.66
C PHE A 59 -0.58 2.79 10.01
N ALA A 60 -1.22 2.31 11.07
CA ALA A 60 -1.08 2.87 12.41
C ALA A 60 -0.10 2.10 13.31
N ASP A 61 0.73 1.23 12.72
CA ASP A 61 1.55 0.26 13.45
C ASP A 61 3.06 0.58 13.48
N ALA A 62 3.44 1.85 13.27
CA ALA A 62 4.84 2.21 13.33
C ALA A 62 5.39 2.14 14.76
N GLU A 63 6.64 1.72 14.88
CA GLU A 63 7.34 1.74 16.15
C GLU A 63 7.60 3.18 16.61
N PRO A 64 7.54 3.46 17.94
CA PRO A 64 7.91 4.77 18.47
C PRO A 64 9.34 5.15 18.09
N GLY A 65 9.57 6.42 17.80
CA GLY A 65 10.90 6.93 17.45
C GLY A 65 11.31 6.70 16.00
N ARG A 66 10.42 6.16 15.18
CA ARG A 66 10.65 6.02 13.75
C ARG A 66 10.82 7.41 13.11
N ARG A 67 11.78 7.52 12.17
CA ARG A 67 12.03 8.80 11.51
C ARG A 67 10.84 9.20 10.63
N PRO A 68 10.47 10.49 10.62
CA PRO A 68 9.41 10.99 9.74
C PRO A 68 9.74 10.78 8.26
N GLY A 69 8.72 10.60 7.45
CA GLY A 69 8.84 10.59 5.99
C GLY A 69 9.37 9.30 5.38
N GLN A 70 9.44 8.22 6.12
CA GLN A 70 9.85 6.93 5.55
C GLN A 70 8.71 6.30 4.75
N VAL A 71 8.97 6.08 3.48
CA VAL A 71 8.09 5.31 2.61
C VAL A 71 8.30 3.82 2.93
N ASP A 72 7.20 3.09 3.16
CA ASP A 72 7.27 1.67 3.50
C ASP A 72 7.48 0.82 2.25
N HIS A 73 6.70 1.04 1.21
CA HIS A 73 6.78 0.29 -0.04
C HIS A 73 6.22 1.09 -1.21
N ILE A 74 6.48 0.60 -2.41
CA ILE A 74 5.90 1.12 -3.64
C ILE A 74 4.95 0.06 -4.19
N ALA A 75 3.69 0.41 -4.42
CA ALA A 75 2.72 -0.49 -5.01
C ALA A 75 2.50 -0.15 -6.48
N LEU A 76 2.73 -1.14 -7.34
CA LEU A 76 2.55 -1.02 -8.78
C LEU A 76 1.24 -1.69 -9.19
N ALA A 77 0.36 -0.93 -9.82
CA ALA A 77 -0.91 -1.43 -10.30
C ALA A 77 -0.69 -2.39 -11.48
N THR A 78 -1.33 -3.54 -11.43
CA THR A 78 -1.27 -4.53 -12.51
C THR A 78 -2.50 -5.45 -12.44
N ASP A 79 -2.95 -5.93 -13.58
CA ASP A 79 -3.93 -7.03 -13.65
C ASP A 79 -3.26 -8.41 -13.84
N LYS A 80 -1.92 -8.45 -13.72
CA LYS A 80 -1.09 -9.63 -14.01
C LYS A 80 -0.08 -9.89 -12.89
N VAL A 81 -0.56 -9.99 -11.65
CA VAL A 81 0.28 -10.15 -10.46
C VAL A 81 1.20 -11.37 -10.59
N ASP A 82 0.66 -12.52 -11.01
CA ASP A 82 1.44 -13.76 -11.14
C ASP A 82 2.55 -13.63 -12.17
N GLU A 83 2.26 -12.99 -13.31
CA GLU A 83 3.27 -12.77 -14.35
C GLU A 83 4.37 -11.82 -13.87
N CYS A 84 4.03 -10.80 -13.10
CA CYS A 84 4.99 -9.89 -12.49
C CYS A 84 5.93 -10.64 -11.54
N VAL A 85 5.38 -11.49 -10.68
CA VAL A 85 6.19 -12.31 -9.76
C VAL A 85 7.08 -13.27 -10.53
N ALA A 86 6.57 -13.93 -11.57
CA ALA A 86 7.36 -14.82 -12.41
C ALA A 86 8.54 -14.09 -13.07
N ALA A 87 8.31 -12.88 -13.56
CA ALA A 87 9.36 -12.04 -14.13
C ALA A 87 10.43 -11.69 -13.09
N CYS A 88 10.02 -11.31 -11.87
CA CYS A 88 10.94 -11.02 -10.77
C CYS A 88 11.75 -12.25 -10.35
N THR A 89 11.10 -13.40 -10.27
CA THR A 89 11.76 -14.67 -9.94
C THR A 89 12.82 -15.03 -10.97
N LYS A 90 12.53 -14.82 -12.24
CA LYS A 90 13.48 -15.04 -13.33
C LYS A 90 14.72 -14.15 -13.20
N GLU A 91 14.55 -12.93 -12.67
CA GLU A 91 15.65 -12.00 -12.39
C GLU A 91 16.37 -12.30 -11.07
N GLY A 92 15.94 -13.30 -10.32
CA GLY A 92 16.55 -13.68 -9.05
C GLY A 92 16.14 -12.82 -7.87
N LEU A 93 15.07 -12.06 -7.97
CA LEU A 93 14.60 -11.20 -6.88
C LEU A 93 13.86 -12.02 -5.82
N PRO A 94 14.13 -11.78 -4.53
CA PRO A 94 13.42 -12.48 -3.45
C PRO A 94 11.93 -12.14 -3.47
N VAL A 95 11.09 -13.17 -3.40
CA VAL A 95 9.64 -13.03 -3.25
C VAL A 95 9.32 -13.18 -1.77
N THR A 96 8.82 -12.12 -1.15
CA THR A 96 8.50 -12.13 0.28
C THR A 96 7.05 -12.49 0.55
N MET A 97 6.17 -12.32 -0.45
CA MET A 97 4.80 -12.80 -0.40
C MET A 97 4.38 -13.25 -1.80
N MET A 98 4.08 -14.53 -1.95
CA MET A 98 3.56 -15.07 -3.22
C MET A 98 2.18 -14.49 -3.55
N PRO A 99 1.77 -14.50 -4.85
CA PRO A 99 0.45 -14.01 -5.23
C PRO A 99 -0.66 -14.60 -4.37
N THR A 100 -1.44 -13.73 -3.74
CA THR A 100 -2.45 -14.09 -2.75
C THR A 100 -3.69 -13.24 -2.95
N ASP A 101 -4.86 -13.89 -2.95
CA ASP A 101 -6.14 -13.19 -2.93
C ASP A 101 -6.49 -12.83 -1.49
N ILE A 102 -6.81 -11.56 -1.28
CA ILE A 102 -7.23 -11.06 0.03
C ILE A 102 -8.49 -10.20 -0.12
N VAL A 103 -9.22 -10.07 0.98
CA VAL A 103 -10.32 -9.11 1.08
C VAL A 103 -10.04 -8.24 2.30
N VAL A 104 -9.83 -6.94 2.06
CA VAL A 104 -9.70 -5.98 3.16
C VAL A 104 -11.11 -5.74 3.72
N PRO A 105 -11.34 -6.06 5.02
CA PRO A 105 -12.65 -5.87 5.62
C PRO A 105 -12.92 -4.37 5.81
N SER A 106 -13.98 -3.90 5.18
CA SER A 106 -14.44 -2.51 5.29
C SER A 106 -15.93 -2.49 5.00
N GLU A 107 -16.57 -1.33 5.15
CA GLU A 107 -17.98 -1.18 4.81
C GLU A 107 -18.27 -1.66 3.39
N ASN A 108 -17.37 -1.34 2.45
CA ASN A 108 -17.35 -1.92 1.11
C ASN A 108 -16.14 -2.85 1.02
N PRO A 109 -16.31 -4.18 1.15
CA PRO A 109 -15.18 -5.09 1.10
C PRO A 109 -14.30 -4.88 -0.12
N TYR A 110 -12.99 -4.85 0.10
CA TYR A 110 -12.01 -4.53 -0.93
C TYR A 110 -11.26 -5.79 -1.33
N ALA A 111 -11.67 -6.40 -2.44
CA ALA A 111 -11.07 -7.63 -2.95
C ALA A 111 -9.84 -7.32 -3.78
N LEU A 112 -8.72 -7.95 -3.45
CA LEU A 112 -7.42 -7.70 -4.03
C LEU A 112 -6.71 -9.00 -4.36
N ARG A 113 -5.78 -8.94 -5.33
CA ARG A 113 -4.73 -9.93 -5.46
C ARG A 113 -3.40 -9.21 -5.38
N ILE A 114 -2.55 -9.60 -4.46
CA ILE A 114 -1.29 -8.91 -4.18
C ILE A 114 -0.13 -9.88 -4.08
N ALA A 115 1.07 -9.36 -4.27
CA ALA A 115 2.33 -10.04 -4.02
C ALA A 115 3.39 -9.00 -3.63
N PHE A 116 4.39 -9.43 -2.87
CA PHE A 116 5.53 -8.58 -2.50
C PHE A 116 6.83 -9.22 -2.95
N VAL A 117 7.71 -8.39 -3.50
CA VAL A 117 9.07 -8.78 -3.84
C VAL A 117 10.04 -7.72 -3.30
N GLN A 118 11.31 -8.10 -3.17
CA GLN A 118 12.36 -7.15 -2.87
C GLN A 118 13.07 -6.79 -4.18
N GLY A 119 13.13 -5.49 -4.49
CA GLY A 119 13.80 -5.01 -5.70
C GLY A 119 15.32 -5.03 -5.59
N LYS A 120 15.98 -4.67 -6.68
CA LYS A 120 17.46 -4.76 -6.80
C LYS A 120 18.20 -3.78 -5.89
N ALA A 121 17.55 -2.69 -5.47
CA ALA A 121 18.11 -1.74 -4.50
C ALA A 121 17.67 -2.04 -3.06
N GLY A 122 16.98 -3.16 -2.82
CA GLY A 122 16.47 -3.55 -1.51
C GLY A 122 15.10 -2.99 -1.19
N GLU A 123 14.50 -2.21 -2.08
CA GLU A 123 13.17 -1.63 -1.91
C GLU A 123 12.10 -2.71 -1.91
N ILE A 124 11.02 -2.47 -1.17
CA ILE A 124 9.85 -3.35 -1.16
C ILE A 124 8.92 -2.91 -2.28
N ILE A 125 8.58 -3.85 -3.16
CA ILE A 125 7.64 -3.64 -4.27
C ILE A 125 6.41 -4.51 -4.03
N GLU A 126 5.23 -3.90 -4.10
CA GLU A 126 3.96 -4.60 -4.08
C GLU A 126 3.36 -4.59 -5.48
N PHE A 127 2.93 -5.74 -5.97
CA PHE A 127 2.10 -5.83 -7.17
C PHE A 127 0.65 -5.91 -6.72
N PHE A 128 -0.19 -5.02 -7.25
CA PHE A 128 -1.50 -4.72 -6.68
C PHE A 128 -2.58 -4.74 -7.76
N HIS A 129 -3.51 -5.68 -7.63
CA HIS A 129 -4.67 -5.83 -8.51
C HIS A 129 -5.95 -5.64 -7.71
N GLU A 130 -6.71 -4.61 -8.02
CA GLU A 130 -8.06 -4.43 -7.51
C GLU A 130 -9.01 -5.34 -8.28
N ARG A 131 -9.74 -6.19 -7.56
CA ARG A 131 -10.62 -7.20 -8.16
C ARG A 131 -12.09 -6.82 -8.05
#